data_77377f4db96b8db8dd1ef06b61edbbc7
#
_entry.id   77377f4db96b8db8dd1ef06b61edbbc7
#
_cell.length_a   1.000
_cell.length_b   1.000
_cell.length_c   1.000
_cell.angle_alpha   90.00
_cell.angle_beta   90.00
_cell.angle_gamma   90.00
#
_symmetry.space_group_name_H-M   'P 1'
#
loop_
_entity.id
_entity.type
_entity.pdbx_description
1 polymer ?
#
loop_
_entity_poly.entity_id
_entity_poly.type
_entity_poly.pdbx_seq_one_letter_code
_entity_poly.pdbx_strand_id
1 'polypeptide(L)'
;MKKLIIITVFIAAFFDLYACENCSNYDNKDFQIKNVSVTHHPWIAATVWEVEVQGLAGNTKPVPAGQLNGAPVLGYVFPTNLSPEVVGFGKAEGILALALTSHPDFDDTPLWDESGDGNYHNDGAIWHPHWVVLNQDDRVEGGFSVKEFDPQDESVVMPPTNPGMPMYMDSPGFQIITDGNKIRVVVPDYRIRFNTDFNFDVVTCFMMVNTGDGEGDSSHGNGDMPMLGVYKVYGVASGDLSLPYSVKKKE
;
A
#
# COMPACT_ATOMS: atom_id res chain seq x y z
N MET A 1 -30.58 52.23 -31.24
CA MET A 1 -30.06 50.84 -31.23
C MET A 1 -29.18 50.67 -29.99
N LYS A 2 -29.68 50.04 -28.94
CA LYS A 2 -28.97 49.77 -27.69
C LYS A 2 -28.20 48.45 -27.85
N LYS A 3 -26.85 48.49 -27.77
CA LYS A 3 -25.99 47.31 -27.78
C LYS A 3 -26.02 46.65 -26.39
N LEU A 4 -26.52 45.44 -26.34
CA LEU A 4 -26.52 44.58 -25.16
C LEU A 4 -25.13 43.94 -25.07
N ILE A 5 -24.35 44.26 -24.02
CA ILE A 5 -23.08 43.65 -23.73
C ILE A 5 -23.38 42.45 -22.80
N ILE A 6 -23.22 41.24 -23.33
CA ILE A 6 -23.28 40.01 -22.54
C ILE A 6 -21.91 39.78 -21.91
N ILE A 7 -21.79 39.95 -20.59
CA ILE A 7 -20.62 39.60 -19.82
C ILE A 7 -20.76 38.13 -19.46
N THR A 8 -20.00 37.28 -20.15
CA THR A 8 -19.87 35.87 -19.79
C THR A 8 -18.92 35.76 -18.59
N VAL A 9 -19.50 35.51 -17.42
CA VAL A 9 -18.70 35.21 -16.23
C VAL A 9 -18.20 33.75 -16.34
N PHE A 10 -16.94 33.57 -16.61
CA PHE A 10 -16.28 32.28 -16.47
C PHE A 10 -16.12 31.98 -14.97
N ILE A 11 -16.96 31.11 -14.43
CA ILE A 11 -16.74 30.51 -13.13
C ILE A 11 -15.65 29.44 -13.35
N ALA A 12 -14.40 29.80 -13.05
CA ALA A 12 -13.34 28.81 -12.88
C ALA A 12 -13.68 28.01 -11.61
N ALA A 13 -14.14 26.78 -11.78
CA ALA A 13 -14.19 25.83 -10.69
C ALA A 13 -12.75 25.55 -10.30
N PHE A 14 -12.30 26.13 -9.19
CA PHE A 14 -11.10 25.67 -8.52
C PHE A 14 -11.45 24.30 -7.91
N PHE A 15 -11.04 23.24 -8.57
CA PHE A 15 -10.85 21.98 -7.88
C PHE A 15 -9.65 22.21 -6.96
N ASP A 16 -9.88 22.29 -5.66
CA ASP A 16 -8.83 22.13 -4.68
C ASP A 16 -8.29 20.69 -4.85
N LEU A 17 -7.27 20.55 -5.69
CA LEU A 17 -6.42 19.38 -5.69
C LEU A 17 -5.79 19.34 -4.30
N TYR A 18 -6.18 18.40 -3.48
CA TYR A 18 -5.49 18.08 -2.24
C TYR A 18 -4.07 17.66 -2.59
N ALA A 19 -3.22 18.66 -2.82
CA ALA A 19 -1.80 18.45 -3.03
C ALA A 19 -1.21 17.94 -1.72
N CYS A 20 -0.64 16.79 -1.73
CA CYS A 20 0.08 16.22 -0.61
C CYS A 20 1.22 17.18 -0.20
N GLU A 21 1.06 17.87 0.92
CA GLU A 21 1.86 19.03 1.31
C GLU A 21 3.35 18.72 1.54
N ASN A 22 3.73 17.45 1.74
CA ASN A 22 5.11 17.02 1.99
C ASN A 22 5.57 15.83 1.13
N CYS A 23 4.79 15.39 0.15
CA CYS A 23 5.11 14.22 -0.67
C CYS A 23 6.44 14.34 -1.42
N SER A 24 6.87 15.55 -1.80
CA SER A 24 8.13 15.74 -2.52
C SER A 24 9.37 15.32 -1.70
N ASN A 25 9.27 15.29 -0.38
CA ASN A 25 10.38 14.93 0.51
C ASN A 25 10.78 13.45 0.40
N TYR A 26 9.89 12.59 -0.10
CA TYR A 26 10.12 11.15 -0.22
C TYR A 26 10.63 10.74 -1.61
N ASP A 27 10.70 11.66 -2.57
CA ASP A 27 11.34 11.42 -3.88
C ASP A 27 12.86 11.53 -3.75
N ASN A 28 13.48 10.50 -3.20
CA ASN A 28 14.90 10.46 -2.93
C ASN A 28 15.50 9.08 -3.28
N LYS A 29 16.84 9.00 -3.32
CA LYS A 29 17.57 7.79 -3.73
C LYS A 29 17.27 6.57 -2.85
N ASP A 30 16.95 6.79 -1.58
CA ASP A 30 16.67 5.71 -0.62
C ASP A 30 15.28 5.07 -0.86
N PHE A 31 14.45 5.69 -1.72
CA PHE A 31 13.12 5.20 -2.07
C PHE A 31 12.91 4.98 -3.58
N GLN A 32 13.84 5.46 -4.42
CA GLN A 32 13.78 5.25 -5.88
C GLN A 32 14.20 3.83 -6.25
N ILE A 33 13.32 3.13 -7.00
CA ILE A 33 13.57 1.77 -7.48
C ILE A 33 14.77 1.76 -8.43
N LYS A 34 15.68 0.80 -8.24
CA LYS A 34 16.77 0.48 -9.14
C LYS A 34 16.56 -0.87 -9.83
N ASN A 35 16.09 -1.87 -9.06
CA ASN A 35 15.80 -3.21 -9.56
C ASN A 35 14.75 -3.90 -8.69
N VAL A 36 14.05 -4.87 -9.24
CA VAL A 36 13.03 -5.65 -8.54
C VAL A 36 13.15 -7.13 -8.88
N SER A 37 12.83 -7.99 -7.94
CA SER A 37 12.75 -9.43 -8.20
C SER A 37 11.84 -10.14 -7.22
N VAL A 38 11.21 -11.22 -7.67
CA VAL A 38 10.64 -12.27 -6.82
C VAL A 38 11.32 -13.57 -7.20
N THR A 39 11.89 -14.25 -6.21
CA THR A 39 12.63 -15.50 -6.41
C THR A 39 12.08 -16.59 -5.52
N HIS A 40 11.66 -17.69 -6.11
CA HIS A 40 11.27 -18.90 -5.37
C HIS A 40 12.50 -19.70 -4.97
N HIS A 41 12.58 -20.07 -3.69
CA HIS A 41 13.63 -20.85 -3.07
C HIS A 41 13.04 -22.17 -2.55
N PRO A 42 13.02 -23.25 -3.36
CA PRO A 42 12.37 -24.52 -2.98
C PRO A 42 12.92 -25.12 -1.69
N TRP A 43 14.21 -24.93 -1.40
CA TRP A 43 14.88 -25.49 -0.23
C TRP A 43 14.45 -24.88 1.11
N ILE A 44 13.85 -23.66 1.12
CA ILE A 44 13.20 -23.06 2.30
C ILE A 44 11.68 -22.99 2.14
N ALA A 45 11.12 -23.52 1.04
CA ALA A 45 9.69 -23.45 0.71
C ALA A 45 9.12 -22.05 0.84
N ALA A 46 9.77 -21.07 0.19
CA ALA A 46 9.39 -19.65 0.24
C ALA A 46 9.75 -18.90 -1.04
N THR A 47 9.02 -17.84 -1.29
CA THR A 47 9.39 -16.79 -2.24
C THR A 47 10.02 -15.60 -1.50
N VAL A 48 11.10 -15.04 -2.06
CA VAL A 48 11.75 -13.83 -1.57
C VAL A 48 11.43 -12.70 -2.56
N TRP A 49 10.76 -11.67 -2.07
CA TRP A 49 10.37 -10.49 -2.82
C TRP A 49 11.33 -9.37 -2.47
N GLU A 50 12.01 -8.81 -3.45
CA GLU A 50 13.11 -7.87 -3.25
C GLU A 50 12.90 -6.59 -4.06
N VAL A 51 13.09 -5.45 -3.40
CA VAL A 51 13.33 -4.16 -4.04
C VAL A 51 14.77 -3.74 -3.76
N GLU A 52 15.51 -3.41 -4.81
CA GLU A 52 16.78 -2.70 -4.74
C GLU A 52 16.54 -1.23 -5.07
N VAL A 53 16.94 -0.33 -4.18
CA VAL A 53 16.85 1.12 -4.37
C VAL A 53 18.21 1.71 -4.77
N GLN A 54 18.24 2.97 -5.16
CA GLN A 54 19.49 3.64 -5.55
C GLN A 54 20.37 3.98 -4.35
N GLY A 55 19.79 4.20 -3.16
CA GLY A 55 20.46 4.55 -1.92
C GLY A 55 20.36 3.45 -0.86
N LEU A 56 19.91 3.76 0.35
CA LEU A 56 19.73 2.83 1.47
C LEU A 56 18.26 2.45 1.61
N ALA A 57 17.93 1.19 1.38
CA ALA A 57 16.56 0.70 1.46
C ALA A 57 16.01 0.80 2.90
N GLY A 58 14.73 1.19 3.01
CA GLY A 58 14.05 1.35 4.31
C GLY A 58 14.49 2.57 5.13
N ASN A 59 15.43 3.39 4.63
CA ASN A 59 15.90 4.60 5.32
C ASN A 59 14.90 5.76 5.21
N THR A 60 14.17 5.86 4.10
CA THR A 60 13.10 6.85 3.96
C THR A 60 11.94 6.45 4.86
N LYS A 61 11.55 7.34 5.78
CA LYS A 61 10.44 7.15 6.72
C LYS A 61 9.46 8.31 6.59
N PRO A 62 8.15 8.09 6.74
CA PRO A 62 7.20 9.19 6.76
C PRO A 62 7.35 10.04 8.02
N VAL A 63 7.07 11.34 7.89
CA VAL A 63 7.02 12.26 9.02
C VAL A 63 5.65 12.13 9.68
N PRO A 64 5.57 11.90 11.01
CA PRO A 64 4.29 11.75 11.70
C PRO A 64 3.35 12.93 11.49
N ALA A 65 2.07 12.68 11.26
CA ALA A 65 1.01 13.69 11.30
C ALA A 65 0.54 13.96 12.74
N GLY A 66 0.80 13.03 13.67
CA GLY A 66 0.38 13.11 15.06
C GLY A 66 -1.09 12.72 15.29
N GLN A 67 -1.74 12.18 14.27
CA GLN A 67 -3.14 11.71 14.30
C GLN A 67 -3.38 10.73 13.15
N LEU A 68 -4.44 9.93 13.27
CA LEU A 68 -4.77 8.92 12.25
C LEU A 68 -5.29 9.54 10.94
N ASN A 69 -6.18 10.52 11.02
CA ASN A 69 -6.65 11.23 9.82
C ASN A 69 -5.51 12.06 9.22
N GLY A 70 -5.18 11.82 7.95
CA GLY A 70 -4.03 12.40 7.29
C GLY A 70 -2.69 11.69 7.58
N ALA A 71 -2.71 10.55 8.29
CA ALA A 71 -1.52 9.78 8.59
C ALA A 71 -0.80 9.33 7.31
N PRO A 72 0.50 9.63 7.16
CA PRO A 72 1.28 9.26 5.99
C PRO A 72 1.70 7.79 6.05
N VAL A 73 1.60 7.14 4.91
CA VAL A 73 2.06 5.76 4.71
C VAL A 73 2.99 5.71 3.49
N LEU A 74 4.22 5.26 3.66
CA LEU A 74 5.10 4.95 2.54
C LEU A 74 5.03 3.46 2.22
N GLY A 75 5.04 3.12 0.93
CA GLY A 75 4.93 1.73 0.49
C GLY A 75 5.85 1.35 -0.67
N TYR A 76 6.46 0.15 -0.57
CA TYR A 76 6.90 -0.65 -1.69
C TYR A 76 5.79 -1.65 -1.98
N VAL A 77 5.03 -1.44 -3.04
CA VAL A 77 3.83 -2.21 -3.36
C VAL A 77 4.09 -3.11 -4.56
N PHE A 78 3.78 -4.39 -4.45
CA PHE A 78 3.93 -5.40 -5.49
C PHE A 78 2.54 -5.85 -5.99
N PRO A 79 1.90 -5.15 -6.94
CA PRO A 79 0.70 -5.65 -7.60
C PRO A 79 1.03 -6.95 -8.37
N THR A 80 0.09 -7.89 -8.32
CA THR A 80 0.24 -9.23 -8.92
C THR A 80 -0.98 -9.61 -9.74
N ASN A 81 -0.86 -10.68 -10.52
CA ASN A 81 -2.00 -11.36 -11.17
C ASN A 81 -2.55 -12.53 -10.33
N LEU A 82 -2.15 -12.66 -9.07
CA LEU A 82 -2.73 -13.65 -8.17
C LEU A 82 -4.15 -13.25 -7.76
N SER A 83 -5.00 -14.23 -7.53
CA SER A 83 -6.35 -14.02 -6.99
C SER A 83 -6.29 -13.76 -5.47
N PRO A 84 -7.13 -12.87 -4.92
CA PRO A 84 -7.19 -12.59 -3.48
C PRO A 84 -7.40 -13.82 -2.60
N GLU A 85 -8.11 -14.83 -3.07
CA GLU A 85 -8.35 -16.08 -2.34
C GLU A 85 -7.05 -16.84 -2.05
N VAL A 86 -5.99 -16.59 -2.82
CA VAL A 86 -4.69 -17.28 -2.64
C VAL A 86 -4.09 -16.98 -1.27
N VAL A 87 -4.31 -15.79 -0.73
CA VAL A 87 -3.76 -15.35 0.55
C VAL A 87 -4.78 -15.39 1.69
N GLY A 88 -6.02 -15.85 1.42
CA GLY A 88 -7.03 -16.08 2.46
C GLY A 88 -8.16 -15.07 2.51
N PHE A 89 -8.18 -14.08 1.64
CA PHE A 89 -9.40 -13.28 1.43
C PHE A 89 -10.51 -14.15 0.83
N GLY A 90 -11.75 -13.73 1.02
CA GLY A 90 -12.88 -14.25 0.25
C GLY A 90 -12.79 -13.81 -1.21
N LYS A 91 -13.84 -14.13 -1.96
CA LYS A 91 -13.95 -13.69 -3.34
C LYS A 91 -14.08 -12.15 -3.38
N ALA A 92 -13.07 -11.49 -3.91
CA ALA A 92 -13.05 -10.04 -4.07
C ALA A 92 -12.53 -9.69 -5.47
N GLU A 93 -13.17 -8.72 -6.11
CA GLU A 93 -12.66 -8.11 -7.34
C GLU A 93 -11.59 -7.07 -6.99
N GLY A 94 -10.52 -7.01 -7.76
CA GLY A 94 -9.41 -6.08 -7.57
C GLY A 94 -8.07 -6.73 -7.82
N ILE A 95 -7.00 -5.99 -7.55
CA ILE A 95 -5.62 -6.40 -7.76
C ILE A 95 -5.03 -6.82 -6.42
N LEU A 96 -4.67 -8.09 -6.25
CA LEU A 96 -3.92 -8.51 -5.08
C LEU A 96 -2.50 -7.95 -5.13
N ALA A 97 -2.09 -7.28 -4.06
CA ALA A 97 -0.74 -6.76 -3.93
C ALA A 97 -0.13 -7.10 -2.56
N LEU A 98 1.18 -7.38 -2.56
CA LEU A 98 1.97 -7.39 -1.34
C LEU A 98 2.53 -5.97 -1.15
N ALA A 99 2.21 -5.33 -0.03
CA ALA A 99 2.68 -4.00 0.32
C ALA A 99 3.64 -4.08 1.50
N LEU A 100 4.85 -3.54 1.35
CA LEU A 100 5.75 -3.26 2.46
C LEU A 100 5.54 -1.80 2.86
N THR A 101 5.04 -1.54 4.05
CA THR A 101 4.66 -0.20 4.50
C THR A 101 5.46 0.26 5.72
N SER A 102 5.48 1.58 5.90
CA SER A 102 5.96 2.25 7.11
C SER A 102 5.07 3.46 7.36
N HIS A 103 4.50 3.59 8.60
CA HIS A 103 3.58 4.65 9.00
C HIS A 103 3.67 4.89 10.52
N PRO A 104 4.17 6.05 10.97
CA PRO A 104 4.50 6.27 12.37
C PRO A 104 3.31 6.59 13.28
N ASP A 105 2.13 6.93 12.75
CA ASP A 105 1.02 7.46 13.52
C ASP A 105 0.07 6.39 14.07
N PHE A 106 0.20 5.15 13.64
CA PHE A 106 -0.63 4.02 14.07
C PHE A 106 0.10 2.70 13.86
N ASP A 107 -0.40 1.65 14.52
CA ASP A 107 0.06 0.27 14.37
C ASP A 107 -1.10 -0.59 13.89
N ASP A 108 -0.90 -1.34 12.83
CA ASP A 108 -1.85 -2.28 12.26
C ASP A 108 -1.34 -3.73 12.25
N THR A 109 -0.29 -3.99 13.06
CA THR A 109 0.30 -5.31 13.24
C THR A 109 0.25 -5.81 14.70
N PRO A 110 -0.88 -5.73 15.41
CA PRO A 110 -0.94 -5.93 16.85
C PRO A 110 -0.57 -7.34 17.34
N LEU A 111 -0.34 -8.28 16.43
CA LEU A 111 0.09 -9.65 16.72
C LEU A 111 1.62 -9.82 16.66
N TRP A 112 2.35 -8.81 16.20
CA TRP A 112 3.78 -8.87 15.92
C TRP A 112 4.51 -7.73 16.62
N ASP A 113 5.73 -7.96 17.06
CA ASP A 113 6.63 -6.99 17.68
C ASP A 113 7.84 -6.85 16.75
N GLU A 114 7.72 -6.01 15.73
CA GLU A 114 8.74 -5.84 14.70
C GLU A 114 9.96 -5.08 15.22
N SER A 115 9.80 -4.26 16.27
CA SER A 115 10.88 -3.54 16.94
C SER A 115 11.67 -4.42 17.92
N GLY A 116 11.05 -5.47 18.45
CA GLY A 116 11.62 -6.37 19.46
C GLY A 116 11.72 -5.73 20.84
N ASP A 117 10.89 -4.72 21.15
CA ASP A 117 10.94 -4.01 22.44
C ASP A 117 9.91 -4.52 23.47
N GLY A 118 9.06 -5.47 23.10
CA GLY A 118 8.02 -6.06 23.92
C GLY A 118 6.70 -5.27 23.92
N ASN A 119 6.57 -4.24 23.09
CA ASN A 119 5.36 -3.45 22.93
C ASN A 119 4.76 -3.67 21.53
N TYR A 120 3.65 -4.34 21.43
CA TYR A 120 2.95 -4.71 20.20
C TYR A 120 2.04 -3.60 19.62
N HIS A 121 2.25 -2.34 20.03
CA HIS A 121 1.39 -1.22 19.64
C HIS A 121 2.17 0.02 19.18
N ASN A 122 3.46 -0.12 18.86
CA ASN A 122 4.32 1.00 18.48
C ASN A 122 5.18 0.75 17.24
N ASP A 123 4.91 -0.32 16.50
CA ASP A 123 5.76 -0.80 15.40
C ASP A 123 5.45 -0.19 14.04
N GLY A 124 4.43 0.64 13.90
CA GLY A 124 3.98 1.19 12.61
C GLY A 124 5.09 1.87 11.78
N ALA A 125 6.10 2.46 12.43
CA ALA A 125 7.25 3.06 11.73
C ALA A 125 8.28 2.03 11.23
N ILE A 126 8.22 0.80 11.70
CA ILE A 126 9.06 -0.31 11.21
C ILE A 126 8.46 -0.80 9.90
N TRP A 127 9.30 -1.12 8.92
CA TRP A 127 8.82 -1.70 7.67
C TRP A 127 8.22 -3.08 7.93
N HIS A 128 6.95 -3.25 7.56
CA HIS A 128 6.18 -4.48 7.76
C HIS A 128 5.30 -4.78 6.54
N PRO A 129 4.90 -6.06 6.33
CA PRO A 129 4.18 -6.48 5.14
C PRO A 129 2.68 -6.55 5.35
N HIS A 130 1.93 -6.16 4.31
CA HIS A 130 0.50 -6.38 4.18
C HIS A 130 0.17 -7.09 2.88
N TRP A 131 -0.84 -7.96 2.91
CA TRP A 131 -1.60 -8.25 1.71
C TRP A 131 -2.76 -7.27 1.60
N VAL A 132 -2.93 -6.66 0.43
CA VAL A 132 -4.03 -5.73 0.16
C VAL A 132 -4.70 -6.08 -1.16
N VAL A 133 -6.00 -5.79 -1.27
CA VAL A 133 -6.70 -5.76 -2.55
C VAL A 133 -6.86 -4.31 -2.98
N LEU A 134 -6.32 -3.97 -4.14
CA LEU A 134 -6.39 -2.62 -4.69
C LEU A 134 -7.52 -2.51 -5.72
N ASN A 135 -8.16 -1.36 -5.78
CA ASN A 135 -9.06 -0.97 -6.86
C ASN A 135 -8.64 0.36 -7.48
N GLN A 136 -9.03 0.58 -8.72
CA GLN A 136 -8.91 1.91 -9.33
C GLN A 136 -9.81 2.89 -8.57
N ASP A 137 -9.28 4.09 -8.32
CA ASP A 137 -9.97 5.11 -7.54
C ASP A 137 -9.59 6.52 -8.03
N ASP A 138 -10.49 7.14 -8.76
CA ASP A 138 -10.29 8.48 -9.34
C ASP A 138 -10.38 9.60 -8.29
N ARG A 139 -10.70 9.27 -7.02
CA ARG A 139 -10.73 10.24 -5.92
C ARG A 139 -9.33 10.65 -5.47
N VAL A 140 -8.29 9.87 -5.83
CA VAL A 140 -6.90 10.11 -5.44
C VAL A 140 -5.99 10.23 -6.67
N GLU A 141 -4.97 11.11 -6.58
CA GLU A 141 -4.07 11.43 -7.70
C GLU A 141 -3.31 10.21 -8.24
N GLY A 142 -2.95 9.26 -7.35
CA GLY A 142 -2.27 8.02 -7.74
C GLY A 142 -3.19 6.97 -8.38
N GLY A 143 -4.50 7.23 -8.46
CA GLY A 143 -5.45 6.42 -9.20
C GLY A 143 -5.82 5.07 -8.57
N PHE A 144 -5.39 4.80 -7.33
CA PHE A 144 -5.66 3.54 -6.62
C PHE A 144 -5.91 3.76 -5.14
N SER A 145 -6.72 2.88 -4.56
CA SER A 145 -6.93 2.78 -3.11
C SER A 145 -6.98 1.33 -2.68
N VAL A 146 -6.82 1.07 -1.38
CA VAL A 146 -7.16 -0.23 -0.80
C VAL A 146 -8.67 -0.37 -0.80
N LYS A 147 -9.16 -1.50 -1.30
CA LYS A 147 -10.58 -1.77 -1.43
C LYS A 147 -11.24 -1.84 -0.06
N GLU A 148 -12.24 -1.01 0.15
CA GLU A 148 -13.09 -0.99 1.33
C GLU A 148 -14.24 -1.99 1.22
N PHE A 149 -14.83 -2.36 2.34
CA PHE A 149 -16.07 -3.15 2.41
C PHE A 149 -17.00 -2.61 3.51
N ASP A 150 -18.28 -2.89 3.39
CA ASP A 150 -19.25 -2.58 4.44
C ASP A 150 -19.03 -3.52 5.64
N PRO A 151 -18.70 -3.02 6.83
CA PRO A 151 -18.52 -3.85 8.04
C PRO A 151 -19.78 -4.68 8.42
N GLN A 152 -20.93 -4.34 7.88
CA GLN A 152 -22.18 -5.09 8.08
C GLN A 152 -22.37 -6.21 7.04
N ASP A 153 -21.49 -6.31 6.04
CA ASP A 153 -21.55 -7.37 5.04
C ASP A 153 -20.93 -8.67 5.57
N GLU A 154 -21.77 -9.54 6.13
CA GLU A 154 -21.38 -10.85 6.66
C GLU A 154 -20.79 -11.81 5.58
N SER A 155 -20.89 -11.48 4.30
CA SER A 155 -20.30 -12.29 3.23
C SER A 155 -18.81 -12.04 3.03
N VAL A 156 -18.26 -10.96 3.60
CA VAL A 156 -16.84 -10.63 3.54
C VAL A 156 -16.03 -11.61 4.38
N VAL A 157 -15.06 -12.26 3.73
CA VAL A 157 -14.13 -13.18 4.40
C VAL A 157 -12.74 -12.59 4.40
N MET A 158 -12.19 -12.41 5.61
CA MET A 158 -10.87 -11.86 5.84
C MET A 158 -9.93 -12.91 6.45
N PRO A 159 -8.62 -12.84 6.19
CA PRO A 159 -7.64 -13.66 6.91
C PRO A 159 -7.67 -13.39 8.44
N PRO A 160 -7.29 -14.37 9.28
CA PRO A 160 -7.34 -14.22 10.74
C PRO A 160 -6.34 -13.19 11.29
N THR A 161 -5.38 -12.75 10.50
CA THR A 161 -4.37 -11.71 10.80
C THR A 161 -4.78 -10.33 10.26
N ASN A 162 -6.04 -10.16 9.85
CA ASN A 162 -6.62 -8.87 9.50
C ASN A 162 -6.61 -7.93 10.72
N PRO A 163 -6.15 -6.65 10.57
CA PRO A 163 -6.07 -5.71 11.69
C PRO A 163 -7.40 -5.12 12.15
N GLY A 164 -8.53 -5.52 11.54
CA GLY A 164 -9.88 -5.07 11.93
C GLY A 164 -10.35 -3.78 11.24
N MET A 165 -9.58 -3.24 10.31
CA MET A 165 -9.99 -2.09 9.50
C MET A 165 -10.97 -2.55 8.40
N PRO A 166 -12.00 -1.76 8.02
CA PRO A 166 -13.01 -2.16 7.02
C PRO A 166 -12.49 -2.04 5.58
N MET A 167 -11.33 -2.63 5.33
CA MET A 167 -10.69 -2.72 4.02
C MET A 167 -10.04 -4.09 3.85
N TYR A 168 -9.89 -4.52 2.60
CA TYR A 168 -9.21 -5.78 2.29
C TYR A 168 -7.71 -5.65 2.53
N MET A 169 -7.32 -5.79 3.80
CA MET A 169 -5.95 -5.75 4.28
C MET A 169 -5.69 -6.87 5.29
N ASP A 170 -4.52 -7.47 5.22
CA ASP A 170 -4.03 -8.52 6.12
C ASP A 170 -2.62 -8.18 6.57
N SER A 171 -2.29 -8.42 7.83
CA SER A 171 -0.97 -8.20 8.44
C SER A 171 -0.31 -9.54 8.76
N PRO A 172 0.30 -10.23 7.77
CA PRO A 172 0.70 -11.63 7.87
C PRO A 172 1.92 -11.88 8.75
N GLY A 173 2.66 -10.84 9.18
CA GLY A 173 3.86 -10.95 10.00
C GLY A 173 5.03 -11.66 9.30
N PHE A 174 5.18 -11.50 7.97
CA PHE A 174 6.31 -12.06 7.26
C PHE A 174 7.60 -11.33 7.61
N GLN A 175 8.71 -12.07 7.63
CA GLN A 175 10.02 -11.51 7.93
C GLN A 175 10.45 -10.49 6.87
N ILE A 176 10.84 -9.30 7.33
CA ILE A 176 11.51 -8.27 6.54
C ILE A 176 13.00 -8.32 6.79
N ILE A 177 13.79 -8.18 5.72
CA ILE A 177 15.25 -8.12 5.77
C ILE A 177 15.69 -6.88 4.99
N THR A 178 16.33 -5.94 5.70
CA THR A 178 16.95 -4.76 5.09
C THR A 178 18.47 -4.93 5.13
N ASP A 179 19.12 -4.81 3.98
CA ASP A 179 20.55 -4.99 3.82
C ASP A 179 21.08 -4.03 2.73
N GLY A 180 21.75 -2.98 3.15
CA GLY A 180 22.28 -1.94 2.29
C GLY A 180 21.17 -1.28 1.45
N ASN A 181 21.23 -1.46 0.15
CA ASN A 181 20.26 -0.88 -0.79
C ASN A 181 19.08 -1.83 -1.11
N LYS A 182 18.88 -2.90 -0.35
CA LYS A 182 17.86 -3.90 -0.60
C LYS A 182 16.93 -4.07 0.59
N ILE A 183 15.64 -4.12 0.31
CA ILE A 183 14.60 -4.55 1.25
C ILE A 183 13.91 -5.78 0.68
N ARG A 184 13.72 -6.79 1.54
CA ARG A 184 13.16 -8.10 1.17
C ARG A 184 12.07 -8.49 2.12
N VAL A 185 11.08 -9.22 1.60
CA VAL A 185 10.13 -9.96 2.40
C VAL A 185 10.20 -11.44 2.04
N VAL A 186 10.14 -12.31 3.04
CA VAL A 186 10.16 -13.77 2.87
C VAL A 186 8.73 -14.28 3.06
N VAL A 187 8.13 -14.74 1.96
CA VAL A 187 6.75 -15.25 1.95
C VAL A 187 6.78 -16.77 1.85
N PRO A 188 6.35 -17.51 2.90
CA PRO A 188 6.27 -18.97 2.85
C PRO A 188 5.28 -19.47 1.78
N ASP A 189 5.66 -20.50 1.04
CA ASP A 189 4.86 -21.02 -0.08
C ASP A 189 3.42 -21.41 0.33
N TYR A 190 3.23 -21.96 1.52
CA TYR A 190 1.91 -22.35 2.02
C TYR A 190 0.99 -21.12 2.26
N ARG A 191 1.56 -19.93 2.49
CA ARG A 191 0.79 -18.68 2.69
C ARG A 191 0.23 -18.11 1.38
N ILE A 192 0.74 -18.59 0.25
CA ILE A 192 0.24 -18.28 -1.11
C ILE A 192 -0.29 -19.55 -1.79
N ARG A 193 -0.71 -20.55 -0.98
CA ARG A 193 -1.22 -21.86 -1.47
C ARG A 193 -0.33 -22.48 -2.54
N PHE A 194 0.98 -22.36 -2.38
CA PHE A 194 2.01 -22.86 -3.31
C PHE A 194 1.93 -22.28 -4.73
N ASN A 195 1.29 -21.12 -4.91
CA ASN A 195 1.29 -20.41 -6.19
C ASN A 195 2.61 -19.66 -6.35
N THR A 196 3.62 -20.31 -6.88
CA THR A 196 4.97 -19.77 -7.11
C THR A 196 5.24 -19.39 -8.56
N ASP A 197 4.19 -19.29 -9.38
CA ASP A 197 4.24 -18.92 -10.79
C ASP A 197 3.19 -17.81 -11.05
N PHE A 198 3.63 -16.56 -11.02
CA PHE A 198 2.79 -15.38 -11.22
C PHE A 198 3.59 -14.22 -11.77
N ASN A 199 2.86 -13.24 -12.30
CA ASN A 199 3.42 -11.99 -12.75
C ASN A 199 3.22 -10.89 -11.71
N PHE A 200 4.14 -9.92 -11.70
CA PHE A 200 4.11 -8.79 -10.78
C PHE A 200 4.75 -7.54 -11.38
N ASP A 201 4.51 -6.43 -10.73
CA ASP A 201 5.26 -5.18 -10.87
C ASP A 201 5.65 -4.65 -9.50
N VAL A 202 6.31 -3.48 -9.43
CA VAL A 202 6.61 -2.83 -8.16
C VAL A 202 6.43 -1.32 -8.29
N VAL A 203 5.80 -0.74 -7.26
CA VAL A 203 5.55 0.68 -7.16
C VAL A 203 6.12 1.20 -5.84
N THR A 204 6.77 2.37 -5.87
CA THR A 204 7.01 3.17 -4.67
C THR A 204 5.99 4.30 -4.62
N CYS A 205 5.28 4.42 -3.51
CA CYS A 205 4.20 5.39 -3.39
C CYS A 205 4.07 5.96 -1.98
N PHE A 206 3.42 7.11 -1.93
CA PHE A 206 2.88 7.72 -0.74
C PHE A 206 1.38 7.50 -0.72
N MET A 207 0.92 6.97 0.38
CA MET A 207 -0.49 6.78 0.69
C MET A 207 -0.85 7.62 1.92
N MET A 208 -2.12 7.87 2.12
CA MET A 208 -2.62 8.63 3.27
C MET A 208 -3.91 8.00 3.77
N VAL A 209 -4.04 7.94 5.09
CA VAL A 209 -5.26 7.49 5.77
C VAL A 209 -6.25 8.63 5.85
N ASN A 210 -7.52 8.37 5.52
CA ASN A 210 -8.63 9.30 5.68
C ASN A 210 -9.71 8.64 6.53
N THR A 211 -9.95 9.19 7.72
CA THR A 211 -10.98 8.69 8.65
C THR A 211 -12.21 9.59 8.72
N GLY A 212 -12.25 10.65 7.89
CA GLY A 212 -13.30 11.66 7.94
C GLY A 212 -13.13 12.69 9.07
N ASP A 213 -13.90 13.78 9.00
CA ASP A 213 -13.87 14.88 9.98
C ASP A 213 -14.79 14.58 11.18
N GLY A 214 -14.72 13.42 11.79
CA GLY A 214 -15.67 13.04 12.81
C GLY A 214 -15.06 12.40 14.05
N GLU A 215 -15.31 12.97 15.21
CA GLU A 215 -15.22 12.28 16.48
C GLU A 215 -16.12 11.01 16.41
N GLY A 216 -15.51 9.85 16.23
CA GLY A 216 -16.11 8.61 16.73
C GLY A 216 -16.63 7.58 15.76
N ASP A 217 -16.54 7.72 14.44
CA ASP A 217 -16.85 6.59 13.55
C ASP A 217 -15.78 6.39 12.48
N SER A 218 -14.83 5.52 12.77
CA SER A 218 -13.77 5.09 11.83
C SER A 218 -14.27 4.01 10.85
N SER A 219 -15.59 3.80 10.73
CA SER A 219 -16.17 2.72 9.94
C SER A 219 -16.22 2.99 8.42
N HIS A 220 -16.04 4.24 8.00
CA HIS A 220 -15.98 4.62 6.58
C HIS A 220 -14.98 5.76 6.39
N GLY A 221 -14.24 5.74 5.26
CA GLY A 221 -13.51 6.91 4.79
C GLY A 221 -14.43 8.14 4.73
N ASN A 222 -13.89 9.33 4.82
CA ASN A 222 -14.65 10.56 4.58
C ASN A 222 -15.31 10.41 3.20
N GLY A 223 -16.63 10.29 3.09
CA GLY A 223 -17.40 9.86 1.90
C GLY A 223 -16.90 10.36 0.54
N ASP A 224 -16.03 11.37 0.54
CA ASP A 224 -15.37 11.93 -0.64
C ASP A 224 -13.98 11.34 -0.92
N MET A 225 -13.30 10.67 0.07
CA MET A 225 -11.95 10.11 -0.06
C MET A 225 -11.87 8.67 0.43
N PRO A 226 -11.01 7.81 -0.18
CA PRO A 226 -10.84 6.44 0.30
C PRO A 226 -10.12 6.41 1.65
N MET A 227 -10.42 5.40 2.48
CA MET A 227 -9.79 5.22 3.79
C MET A 227 -8.26 5.12 3.69
N LEU A 228 -7.74 4.43 2.68
CA LEU A 228 -6.30 4.38 2.38
C LEU A 228 -6.09 4.51 0.87
N GLY A 229 -5.73 5.72 0.45
CA GLY A 229 -5.55 6.08 -0.95
C GLY A 229 -4.11 6.35 -1.34
N VAL A 230 -3.77 6.13 -2.61
CA VAL A 230 -2.46 6.47 -3.19
C VAL A 230 -2.49 7.90 -3.70
N TYR A 231 -1.74 8.80 -3.06
CA TYR A 231 -1.69 10.21 -3.42
C TYR A 231 -0.51 10.57 -4.32
N LYS A 232 0.58 9.80 -4.22
CA LYS A 232 1.76 10.04 -5.04
C LYS A 232 2.46 8.74 -5.40
N VAL A 233 2.82 8.59 -6.67
CA VAL A 233 3.69 7.53 -7.18
C VAL A 233 5.05 8.13 -7.49
N TYR A 234 6.13 7.55 -6.93
CA TYR A 234 7.51 8.00 -7.16
C TYR A 234 8.21 7.16 -8.23
N GLY A 235 7.80 5.91 -8.39
CA GLY A 235 8.37 5.03 -9.39
C GLY A 235 7.51 3.81 -9.62
N VAL A 236 7.51 3.35 -10.87
CA VAL A 236 6.94 2.07 -11.30
C VAL A 236 8.05 1.31 -11.98
N ALA A 237 8.36 0.10 -11.55
CA ALA A 237 9.51 -0.66 -12.04
C ALA A 237 9.43 -0.95 -13.55
N SER A 238 8.25 -1.24 -14.09
CA SER A 238 8.02 -1.40 -15.53
C SER A 238 7.84 -0.09 -16.28
N GLY A 239 7.44 0.96 -15.57
CA GLY A 239 7.04 2.26 -16.13
C GLY A 239 5.54 2.38 -16.44
N ASP A 240 4.77 1.28 -16.51
CA ASP A 240 3.37 1.30 -16.98
C ASP A 240 2.41 0.36 -16.23
N LEU A 241 2.85 -0.28 -15.14
CA LEU A 241 2.08 -1.26 -14.36
C LEU A 241 1.58 -2.49 -15.16
N SER A 242 2.29 -2.88 -16.22
CA SER A 242 1.89 -3.98 -17.10
C SER A 242 2.14 -5.37 -16.53
N LEU A 243 2.69 -5.48 -15.30
CA LEU A 243 3.09 -6.73 -14.62
C LEU A 243 4.05 -7.59 -15.48
N PRO A 244 5.14 -7.05 -16.01
CA PRO A 244 5.99 -7.78 -16.96
C PRO A 244 6.96 -8.74 -16.28
N TYR A 245 7.14 -8.62 -14.96
CA TYR A 245 8.07 -9.46 -14.21
C TYR A 245 7.42 -10.77 -13.81
N SER A 246 8.17 -11.86 -13.83
CA SER A 246 7.74 -13.16 -13.38
C SER A 246 8.65 -13.70 -12.27
N VAL A 247 8.14 -14.63 -11.48
CA VAL A 247 8.89 -15.30 -10.43
C VAL A 247 10.06 -16.09 -11.03
N LYS A 248 11.27 -15.84 -10.53
CA LYS A 248 12.46 -16.62 -10.87
C LYS A 248 12.56 -17.83 -9.96
N LYS A 249 12.93 -19.00 -10.50
CA LYS A 249 13.20 -20.20 -9.72
C LYS A 249 14.69 -20.30 -9.47
N LYS A 250 15.08 -20.49 -8.20
CA LYS A 250 16.46 -20.76 -7.82
C LYS A 250 16.63 -22.27 -7.68
N GLU A 251 17.59 -22.83 -8.42
CA GLU A 251 17.97 -24.24 -8.33
C GLU A 251 18.66 -24.54 -6.98
#